data_f010807143ef22f2a3e1f13bf176dbeb
#
_entry.id   f010807143ef22f2a3e1f13bf176dbeb
#
_cell.length_a   1.000
_cell.length_b   1.000
_cell.length_c   1.000
_cell.angle_alpha   90.00
_cell.angle_beta   90.00
_cell.angle_gamma   90.00
#
_symmetry.space_group_name_H-M   'P 1'
#
loop_
_entity.id
_entity.type
_entity.pdbx_description
1 polymer ?
#
loop_
_entity_poly.entity_id
_entity_poly.type
_entity_poly.pdbx_seq_one_letter_code
_entity_poly.pdbx_strand_id
1 'polypeptide(L)'
;MISSRSKRFAVLAATAVTAALVLTGCSSDNDSLSKQYGSGTTQNYISGDGAVTEVATDKRTDAVDFEAKDIDGDTVSSKALKGKVVVLNFWYAGCPPCRAEAKYLNKVHDQFADDDVQFIGVNVRDEQATAEAFERTFKVDYPTVLDQKTGAMQLAMSGQIAPNAVPATIVLDKQGRVAARVLGAVDGPGILNTLVSDELSGKAS
;
A
#
# COMPACT_ATOMS: atom_id res chain seq x y z
N MET A 1 57.83 29.14 43.69
CA MET A 1 57.76 27.75 43.19
C MET A 1 56.31 27.28 43.33
N ILE A 2 55.48 27.55 42.37
CA ILE A 2 54.06 27.13 42.38
C ILE A 2 53.85 26.05 41.35
N SER A 3 53.36 24.98 41.86
CA SER A 3 53.33 23.61 41.38
C SER A 3 52.72 23.41 39.97
N SER A 4 53.50 22.79 39.11
CA SER A 4 53.17 22.29 37.75
C SER A 4 52.08 21.20 37.71
N ARG A 5 51.46 20.83 38.82
CA ARG A 5 50.48 19.73 38.90
C ARG A 5 49.02 20.14 38.62
N SER A 6 48.70 21.44 38.78
CA SER A 6 47.32 21.89 38.56
C SER A 6 46.90 22.08 37.10
N LYS A 7 47.86 22.19 36.18
CA LYS A 7 47.61 22.37 34.74
C LYS A 7 47.28 21.06 34.00
N ARG A 8 47.63 19.91 34.58
CA ARG A 8 47.38 18.58 33.94
C ARG A 8 45.99 18.06 34.23
N PHE A 9 45.34 18.48 35.29
CA PHE A 9 43.95 18.08 35.60
C PHE A 9 42.89 18.89 34.83
N ALA A 10 43.22 20.12 34.41
CA ALA A 10 42.31 20.96 33.67
C ALA A 10 42.16 20.53 32.20
N VAL A 11 43.18 19.86 31.62
CA VAL A 11 43.14 19.41 30.22
C VAL A 11 42.36 18.07 30.06
N LEU A 12 42.33 17.23 31.09
CA LEU A 12 41.62 15.95 31.07
C LEU A 12 40.11 16.11 31.28
N ALA A 13 39.66 17.20 31.91
CA ALA A 13 38.23 17.47 32.10
C ALA A 13 37.56 18.05 30.84
N ALA A 14 38.33 18.73 29.97
CA ALA A 14 37.78 19.36 28.79
C ALA A 14 37.56 18.33 27.60
N THR A 15 38.27 17.23 27.63
CA THR A 15 38.12 16.17 26.56
C THR A 15 36.99 15.19 26.84
N ALA A 16 36.48 15.08 28.05
CA ALA A 16 35.38 14.20 28.41
C ALA A 16 33.98 14.77 28.03
N VAL A 17 33.86 16.10 27.93
CA VAL A 17 32.58 16.75 27.61
C VAL A 17 32.28 16.80 26.12
N THR A 18 33.30 16.77 25.25
CA THR A 18 33.13 16.78 23.81
C THR A 18 32.76 15.41 23.22
N ALA A 19 32.98 14.31 23.93
CA ALA A 19 32.61 12.96 23.46
C ALA A 19 31.14 12.60 23.72
N ALA A 20 30.42 13.35 24.59
CA ALA A 20 29.04 13.04 24.94
C ALA A 20 27.98 13.67 23.99
N LEU A 21 28.38 14.55 23.09
CA LEU A 21 27.47 15.30 22.21
C LEU A 21 27.32 14.72 20.81
N VAL A 22 27.99 13.59 20.48
CA VAL A 22 27.94 12.99 19.15
C VAL A 22 26.98 11.78 19.07
N LEU A 23 26.36 11.36 20.16
CA LEU A 23 25.47 10.19 20.21
C LEU A 23 23.97 10.50 20.24
N THR A 24 23.55 11.73 20.02
CA THR A 24 22.12 12.09 19.94
C THR A 24 21.66 12.40 18.50
N GLY A 25 22.14 11.65 17.55
CA GLY A 25 21.69 11.78 16.17
C GLY A 25 21.27 10.44 15.62
N CYS A 26 20.01 10.34 15.24
CA CYS A 26 19.29 9.27 14.56
C CYS A 26 18.46 8.34 15.44
N SER A 27 17.49 8.90 16.10
CA SER A 27 16.24 8.21 16.39
C SER A 27 15.19 8.80 15.44
N SER A 28 15.16 8.35 14.23
CA SER A 28 14.10 8.66 13.26
C SER A 28 13.45 7.34 12.85
N ASP A 29 12.20 7.33 12.90
CA ASP A 29 11.07 6.47 12.48
C ASP A 29 11.27 5.27 11.55
N ASN A 30 12.51 4.84 11.29
CA ASN A 30 12.84 3.62 10.53
C ASN A 30 12.82 2.35 11.39
N ASP A 31 12.58 2.47 12.71
CA ASP A 31 12.61 1.33 13.63
C ASP A 31 11.47 0.34 13.43
N SER A 32 10.34 0.77 12.87
CA SER A 32 9.21 -0.13 12.62
C SER A 32 9.48 -1.08 11.45
N LEU A 33 10.07 -0.58 10.37
CA LEU A 33 10.47 -1.38 9.20
C LEU A 33 11.61 -2.34 9.53
N SER A 34 12.65 -1.87 10.23
CA SER A 34 13.78 -2.73 10.63
C SER A 34 13.37 -3.80 11.65
N LYS A 35 12.45 -3.50 12.56
CA LYS A 35 11.87 -4.49 13.47
C LYS A 35 11.02 -5.53 12.74
N GLN A 36 10.31 -5.13 11.70
CA GLN A 36 9.52 -6.04 10.87
C GLN A 36 10.41 -6.98 10.03
N TYR A 37 11.54 -6.48 9.51
CA TYR A 37 12.53 -7.32 8.83
C TYR A 37 13.33 -8.21 9.79
N GLY A 38 13.58 -7.75 11.01
CA GLY A 38 14.39 -8.45 12.02
C GLY A 38 13.63 -9.44 12.89
N SER A 39 12.29 -9.45 12.86
CA SER A 39 11.48 -10.29 13.77
C SER A 39 11.44 -11.77 13.41
N GLY A 40 12.03 -12.19 12.28
CA GLY A 40 12.10 -13.59 11.86
C GLY A 40 10.73 -14.28 11.70
N THR A 41 9.66 -13.52 11.77
CA THR A 41 8.32 -14.04 11.49
C THR A 41 8.20 -14.28 10.00
N THR A 42 7.86 -15.49 9.60
CA THR A 42 7.60 -15.92 8.24
C THR A 42 6.34 -15.28 7.63
N GLN A 43 6.02 -14.05 8.04
CA GLN A 43 4.97 -13.25 7.45
C GLN A 43 5.51 -12.69 6.13
N ASN A 44 5.22 -13.38 5.03
CA ASN A 44 5.62 -12.98 3.68
C ASN A 44 4.84 -11.75 3.16
N TYR A 45 4.49 -10.79 4.02
CA TYR A 45 3.87 -9.53 3.64
C TYR A 45 4.48 -8.37 4.43
N ILE A 46 4.55 -7.21 3.82
CA ILE A 46 4.88 -5.95 4.49
C ILE A 46 3.55 -5.28 4.80
N SER A 47 3.17 -5.29 6.08
CA SER A 47 2.01 -4.53 6.55
C SER A 47 2.40 -3.05 6.55
N GLY A 48 1.81 -2.26 5.66
CA GLY A 48 1.89 -0.81 5.72
C GLY A 48 1.13 -0.27 6.94
N ASP A 49 1.34 0.98 7.24
CA ASP A 49 0.71 1.73 8.34
C ASP A 49 -0.66 2.33 7.96
N GLY A 50 -1.20 1.98 6.78
CA GLY A 50 -2.41 2.59 6.21
C GLY A 50 -2.14 3.98 5.61
N ALA A 51 -0.87 4.32 5.34
CA ALA A 51 -0.50 5.60 4.78
C ALA A 51 -1.19 5.84 3.43
N VAL A 52 -1.87 6.96 3.33
CA VAL A 52 -2.54 7.42 2.12
C VAL A 52 -1.64 8.40 1.39
N THR A 53 -1.49 8.21 0.10
CA THR A 53 -0.82 9.17 -0.79
C THR A 53 -1.75 9.50 -1.94
N GLU A 54 -2.13 10.74 -2.07
CA GLU A 54 -2.82 11.27 -3.24
C GLU A 54 -1.82 11.90 -4.20
N VAL A 55 -2.06 11.73 -5.49
CA VAL A 55 -1.22 12.29 -6.55
C VAL A 55 -2.01 13.39 -7.26
N ALA A 56 -1.55 14.63 -7.11
CA ALA A 56 -2.14 15.77 -7.79
C ALA A 56 -2.21 15.51 -9.30
N THR A 57 -3.27 15.97 -9.96
CA THR A 57 -3.58 15.65 -11.36
C THR A 57 -2.44 15.98 -12.32
N ASP A 58 -1.70 17.08 -12.07
CA ASP A 58 -0.55 17.52 -12.86
C ASP A 58 0.75 16.72 -12.59
N LYS A 59 0.76 15.88 -11.57
CA LYS A 59 1.90 15.04 -11.15
C LYS A 59 1.70 13.56 -11.48
N ARG A 60 0.51 13.17 -11.97
CA ARG A 60 0.23 11.78 -12.34
C ARG A 60 1.08 11.37 -13.54
N THR A 61 1.64 10.18 -13.45
CA THR A 61 2.37 9.55 -14.56
C THR A 61 1.41 9.10 -15.67
N ASP A 62 1.93 8.50 -16.71
CA ASP A 62 1.13 7.90 -17.77
C ASP A 62 0.15 6.86 -17.22
N ALA A 63 -0.92 6.60 -18.00
CA ALA A 63 -1.89 5.55 -17.69
C ALA A 63 -1.18 4.20 -17.55
N VAL A 64 -1.57 3.43 -16.54
CA VAL A 64 -1.06 2.07 -16.37
C VAL A 64 -1.69 1.15 -17.43
N ASP A 65 -0.89 0.24 -17.95
CA ASP A 65 -1.35 -0.74 -18.94
C ASP A 65 -1.27 -2.15 -18.33
N PHE A 66 -2.41 -2.84 -18.33
CA PHE A 66 -2.51 -4.22 -17.86
C PHE A 66 -3.58 -4.99 -18.60
N GLU A 67 -3.37 -6.28 -18.72
CA GLU A 67 -4.34 -7.26 -19.15
C GLU A 67 -4.13 -8.56 -18.37
N ALA A 68 -5.18 -9.09 -17.78
CA ALA A 68 -5.14 -10.31 -17.00
C ALA A 68 -6.47 -11.06 -17.11
N LYS A 69 -6.48 -12.31 -16.66
CA LYS A 69 -7.69 -13.10 -16.51
C LYS A 69 -8.16 -13.06 -15.06
N ASP A 70 -9.44 -12.85 -14.86
CA ASP A 70 -10.05 -13.05 -13.56
C ASP A 70 -10.28 -14.54 -13.25
N ILE A 71 -10.84 -14.78 -12.07
CA ILE A 71 -11.08 -16.12 -11.55
C ILE A 71 -12.08 -16.93 -12.40
N ASP A 72 -12.99 -16.23 -13.11
CA ASP A 72 -14.00 -16.82 -13.99
C ASP A 72 -13.48 -17.03 -15.43
N GLY A 73 -12.28 -16.53 -15.73
CA GLY A 73 -11.63 -16.62 -17.04
C GLY A 73 -11.93 -15.44 -17.96
N ASP A 74 -12.64 -14.45 -17.48
CA ASP A 74 -12.93 -13.24 -18.24
C ASP A 74 -11.70 -12.32 -18.31
N THR A 75 -11.64 -11.50 -19.36
CA THR A 75 -10.51 -10.59 -19.55
C THR A 75 -10.76 -9.26 -18.83
N VAL A 76 -9.87 -8.93 -17.92
CA VAL A 76 -9.79 -7.62 -17.26
C VAL A 76 -8.63 -6.85 -17.87
N SER A 77 -8.89 -5.69 -18.47
CA SER A 77 -7.85 -4.87 -19.08
C SER A 77 -8.04 -3.38 -18.85
N SER A 78 -6.93 -2.66 -18.67
CA SER A 78 -6.92 -1.20 -18.54
C SER A 78 -7.64 -0.49 -19.70
N LYS A 79 -7.52 -1.06 -20.90
CA LYS A 79 -8.18 -0.53 -22.11
C LYS A 79 -9.70 -0.57 -22.02
N ALA A 80 -10.27 -1.67 -21.49
CA ALA A 80 -11.72 -1.83 -21.34
C ALA A 80 -12.29 -0.96 -20.21
N LEU A 81 -11.43 -0.50 -19.29
CA LEU A 81 -11.80 0.29 -18.11
C LEU A 81 -11.66 1.80 -18.30
N LYS A 82 -11.25 2.27 -19.48
CA LYS A 82 -11.17 3.70 -19.76
C LYS A 82 -12.51 4.41 -19.54
N GLY A 83 -12.46 5.55 -18.88
CA GLY A 83 -13.64 6.33 -18.50
C GLY A 83 -14.19 5.99 -17.11
N LYS A 84 -13.74 4.89 -16.51
CA LYS A 84 -14.11 4.51 -15.13
C LYS A 84 -13.02 4.87 -14.13
N VAL A 85 -13.41 5.18 -12.92
CA VAL A 85 -12.51 5.15 -11.75
C VAL A 85 -12.28 3.68 -11.39
N VAL A 86 -11.02 3.27 -11.22
CA VAL A 86 -10.70 1.87 -10.94
C VAL A 86 -10.06 1.74 -9.57
N VAL A 87 -10.55 0.82 -8.76
CA VAL A 87 -9.97 0.46 -7.46
C VAL A 87 -9.35 -0.92 -7.56
N LEU A 88 -8.01 -0.98 -7.45
CA LEU A 88 -7.25 -2.23 -7.43
C LEU A 88 -6.86 -2.54 -5.98
N ASN A 89 -7.34 -3.64 -5.43
CA ASN A 89 -6.94 -4.09 -4.09
C ASN A 89 -6.06 -5.34 -4.18
N PHE A 90 -4.82 -5.22 -3.71
CA PHE A 90 -3.82 -6.30 -3.69
C PHE A 90 -3.93 -7.07 -2.37
N TRP A 91 -4.15 -8.38 -2.45
CA TRP A 91 -4.46 -9.22 -1.30
C TRP A 91 -4.06 -10.68 -1.45
N TYR A 92 -4.16 -11.46 -0.37
CA TYR A 92 -4.20 -12.91 -0.39
C TYR A 92 -4.98 -13.45 0.83
N ALA A 93 -5.50 -14.68 0.76
CA ALA A 93 -6.45 -15.22 1.74
C ALA A 93 -5.89 -15.38 3.16
N GLY A 94 -4.60 -15.70 3.28
CA GLY A 94 -3.91 -15.85 4.56
C GLY A 94 -3.47 -14.54 5.22
N CYS A 95 -3.72 -13.38 4.60
CA CYS A 95 -3.31 -12.07 5.09
C CYS A 95 -4.31 -11.54 6.14
N PRO A 96 -3.95 -11.43 7.42
CA PRO A 96 -4.90 -10.99 8.46
C PRO A 96 -5.46 -9.58 8.22
N PRO A 97 -4.65 -8.54 7.87
CA PRO A 97 -5.20 -7.21 7.58
C PRO A 97 -6.09 -7.19 6.33
N CYS A 98 -5.81 -8.01 5.29
CA CYS A 98 -6.69 -8.12 4.12
C CYS A 98 -8.09 -8.67 4.49
N ARG A 99 -8.14 -9.63 5.41
CA ARG A 99 -9.38 -10.18 5.97
C ARG A 99 -10.17 -9.11 6.75
N ALA A 100 -9.46 -8.25 7.47
CA ALA A 100 -10.08 -7.21 8.28
C ALA A 100 -10.69 -6.08 7.41
N GLU A 101 -10.05 -5.72 6.30
CA GLU A 101 -10.48 -4.64 5.41
C GLU A 101 -11.61 -5.04 4.45
N ALA A 102 -11.78 -6.34 4.13
CA ALA A 102 -12.72 -6.82 3.11
C ALA A 102 -14.14 -6.25 3.27
N LYS A 103 -14.64 -6.16 4.49
CA LYS A 103 -15.96 -5.56 4.81
C LYS A 103 -16.07 -4.07 4.46
N TYR A 104 -14.95 -3.34 4.51
CA TYR A 104 -14.92 -1.91 4.18
C TYR A 104 -14.82 -1.69 2.67
N LEU A 105 -14.04 -2.55 1.99
CA LEU A 105 -13.98 -2.57 0.52
C LEU A 105 -15.35 -2.87 -0.08
N ASN A 106 -16.04 -3.91 0.40
CA ASN A 106 -17.40 -4.25 -0.04
C ASN A 106 -18.36 -3.06 0.17
N LYS A 107 -18.30 -2.43 1.35
CA LYS A 107 -19.17 -1.28 1.64
C LYS A 107 -18.96 -0.12 0.67
N VAL A 108 -17.71 0.15 0.27
CA VAL A 108 -17.45 1.20 -0.71
C VAL A 108 -17.83 0.74 -2.11
N HIS A 109 -17.57 -0.52 -2.48
CA HIS A 109 -18.02 -1.11 -3.74
C HIS A 109 -19.56 -0.97 -3.89
N ASP A 110 -20.32 -1.40 -2.90
CA ASP A 110 -21.79 -1.32 -2.90
C ASP A 110 -22.29 0.12 -3.07
N GLN A 111 -21.58 1.09 -2.46
CA GLN A 111 -21.95 2.50 -2.54
C GLN A 111 -21.84 3.08 -3.95
N PHE A 112 -20.90 2.58 -4.76
CA PHE A 112 -20.65 3.04 -6.12
C PHE A 112 -21.08 2.02 -7.20
N ALA A 113 -21.95 1.06 -6.84
CA ALA A 113 -22.36 -0.01 -7.75
C ALA A 113 -23.06 0.50 -9.03
N ASP A 114 -23.74 1.64 -8.96
CA ASP A 114 -24.45 2.26 -10.07
C ASP A 114 -23.64 3.37 -10.78
N ASP A 115 -22.38 3.59 -10.35
CA ASP A 115 -21.51 4.63 -10.87
C ASP A 115 -20.46 4.06 -11.84
N ASP A 116 -19.74 4.95 -12.55
CA ASP A 116 -18.59 4.58 -13.39
C ASP A 116 -17.35 4.27 -12.54
N VAL A 117 -17.49 3.30 -11.65
CA VAL A 117 -16.45 2.79 -10.77
C VAL A 117 -16.30 1.27 -10.96
N GLN A 118 -15.08 0.78 -11.00
CA GLN A 118 -14.80 -0.65 -11.07
C GLN A 118 -13.84 -1.06 -9.97
N PHE A 119 -14.27 -1.99 -9.11
CA PHE A 119 -13.39 -2.66 -8.17
C PHE A 119 -12.80 -3.93 -8.79
N ILE A 120 -11.54 -4.21 -8.51
CA ILE A 120 -10.83 -5.41 -8.93
C ILE A 120 -9.95 -5.88 -7.78
N GLY A 121 -10.19 -7.10 -7.31
CA GLY A 121 -9.26 -7.81 -6.45
C GLY A 121 -8.06 -8.32 -7.24
N VAL A 122 -6.86 -8.13 -6.71
CA VAL A 122 -5.63 -8.68 -7.29
C VAL A 122 -5.04 -9.65 -6.26
N ASN A 123 -5.33 -10.94 -6.44
CA ASN A 123 -4.77 -11.97 -5.57
C ASN A 123 -3.36 -12.30 -6.02
N VAL A 124 -2.39 -12.04 -5.15
CA VAL A 124 -0.96 -12.13 -5.50
C VAL A 124 -0.30 -13.46 -5.10
N ARG A 125 -1.06 -14.41 -4.50
CA ARG A 125 -0.44 -15.59 -3.91
C ARG A 125 -1.21 -16.89 -4.04
N ASP A 126 -2.55 -16.84 -3.94
CA ASP A 126 -3.35 -18.03 -3.77
C ASP A 126 -3.67 -18.71 -5.09
N GLU A 127 -3.91 -20.01 -5.03
CA GLU A 127 -4.58 -20.75 -6.09
C GLU A 127 -6.09 -20.46 -6.08
N GLN A 128 -6.76 -20.69 -7.20
CA GLN A 128 -8.16 -20.35 -7.44
C GLN A 128 -9.10 -20.78 -6.30
N ALA A 129 -9.07 -22.03 -5.90
CA ALA A 129 -9.97 -22.55 -4.86
C ALA A 129 -9.84 -21.84 -3.51
N THR A 130 -8.64 -21.36 -3.18
CA THR A 130 -8.38 -20.61 -1.94
C THR A 130 -8.91 -19.18 -2.06
N ALA A 131 -8.72 -18.53 -3.21
CA ALA A 131 -9.26 -17.21 -3.48
C ALA A 131 -10.79 -17.22 -3.47
N GLU A 132 -11.43 -18.16 -4.16
CA GLU A 132 -12.89 -18.35 -4.13
C GLU A 132 -13.44 -18.61 -2.73
N ALA A 133 -12.74 -19.39 -1.91
CA ALA A 133 -13.16 -19.62 -0.52
C ALA A 133 -13.12 -18.34 0.32
N PHE A 134 -12.15 -17.48 0.07
CA PHE A 134 -12.09 -16.14 0.67
C PHE A 134 -13.26 -15.28 0.21
N GLU A 135 -13.51 -15.18 -1.09
CA GLU A 135 -14.62 -14.40 -1.66
C GLU A 135 -15.97 -14.81 -1.07
N ARG A 136 -16.24 -16.11 -1.04
CA ARG A 136 -17.48 -16.62 -0.40
C ARG A 136 -17.57 -16.25 1.08
N THR A 137 -16.45 -16.35 1.81
CA THR A 137 -16.40 -16.07 3.27
C THR A 137 -16.60 -14.60 3.58
N PHE A 138 -15.98 -13.72 2.80
CA PHE A 138 -15.99 -12.28 3.02
C PHE A 138 -17.02 -11.55 2.13
N LYS A 139 -17.77 -12.30 1.29
CA LYS A 139 -18.81 -11.78 0.39
C LYS A 139 -18.27 -10.75 -0.60
N VAL A 140 -17.10 -11.03 -1.16
CA VAL A 140 -16.52 -10.24 -2.26
C VAL A 140 -17.26 -10.63 -3.54
N ASP A 141 -17.81 -9.65 -4.26
CA ASP A 141 -18.63 -9.82 -5.47
C ASP A 141 -18.12 -9.02 -6.68
N TYR A 142 -16.95 -8.41 -6.55
CA TYR A 142 -16.23 -7.78 -7.66
C TYR A 142 -15.17 -8.72 -8.23
N PRO A 143 -14.78 -8.57 -9.54
CA PRO A 143 -13.84 -9.46 -10.20
C PRO A 143 -12.50 -9.57 -9.46
N THR A 144 -11.95 -10.79 -9.38
CA THR A 144 -10.62 -11.04 -8.81
C THR A 144 -9.69 -11.65 -9.87
N VAL A 145 -8.55 -11.01 -10.09
CA VAL A 145 -7.45 -11.51 -10.91
C VAL A 145 -6.53 -12.39 -10.05
N LEU A 146 -6.15 -13.57 -10.58
CA LEU A 146 -5.13 -14.43 -9.97
C LEU A 146 -3.75 -14.09 -10.55
N ASP A 147 -3.06 -13.14 -9.92
CA ASP A 147 -1.79 -12.60 -10.40
C ASP A 147 -0.55 -13.44 -10.02
N GLN A 148 -0.73 -14.45 -9.17
CA GLN A 148 0.34 -15.30 -8.63
C GLN A 148 1.21 -15.94 -9.72
N LYS A 149 0.62 -16.34 -10.86
CA LYS A 149 1.34 -17.02 -11.95
C LYS A 149 2.00 -16.06 -12.94
N THR A 150 1.36 -14.95 -13.21
CA THR A 150 1.81 -14.02 -14.25
C THR A 150 2.55 -12.81 -13.71
N GLY A 151 2.17 -12.33 -12.54
CA GLY A 151 2.67 -11.07 -11.97
C GLY A 151 2.33 -9.84 -12.82
N ALA A 152 1.39 -9.96 -13.77
CA ALA A 152 1.09 -8.90 -14.74
C ALA A 152 0.57 -7.63 -14.04
N MET A 153 -0.32 -7.79 -13.06
CA MET A 153 -0.87 -6.68 -12.31
C MET A 153 0.18 -6.03 -11.39
N GLN A 154 1.00 -6.85 -10.71
CA GLN A 154 2.12 -6.34 -9.90
C GLN A 154 3.16 -5.62 -10.75
N LEU A 155 3.45 -6.14 -11.95
CA LEU A 155 4.37 -5.50 -12.89
C LEU A 155 3.82 -4.16 -13.37
N ALA A 156 2.54 -4.08 -13.73
CA ALA A 156 1.89 -2.85 -14.16
C ALA A 156 1.92 -1.76 -13.06
N MET A 157 1.91 -2.17 -11.79
CA MET A 157 2.01 -1.26 -10.63
C MET A 157 3.45 -1.10 -10.13
N SER A 158 4.46 -1.50 -10.90
CA SER A 158 5.87 -1.33 -10.53
C SER A 158 6.20 0.14 -10.29
N GLY A 159 6.86 0.43 -9.16
CA GLY A 159 7.15 1.80 -8.70
C GLY A 159 5.99 2.49 -7.99
N GLN A 160 4.78 1.95 -8.03
CA GLN A 160 3.63 2.48 -7.28
C GLN A 160 3.44 1.76 -5.94
N ILE A 161 3.64 0.46 -5.93
CA ILE A 161 3.65 -0.39 -4.73
C ILE A 161 4.93 -1.24 -4.71
N ALA A 162 5.41 -1.55 -3.52
CA ALA A 162 6.52 -2.48 -3.38
C ALA A 162 6.04 -3.92 -3.67
N PRO A 163 6.89 -4.79 -4.24
CA PRO A 163 6.58 -6.20 -4.36
C PRO A 163 6.17 -6.78 -2.99
N ASN A 164 5.11 -7.57 -2.96
CA ASN A 164 4.53 -8.17 -1.74
C ASN A 164 3.98 -7.17 -0.70
N ALA A 165 3.83 -5.88 -1.03
CA ALA A 165 3.10 -4.96 -0.18
C ALA A 165 1.60 -5.30 -0.24
N VAL A 166 1.10 -6.00 0.79
CA VAL A 166 -0.30 -6.37 0.95
C VAL A 166 -0.74 -6.22 2.41
N PRO A 167 -1.96 -5.71 2.62
CA PRO A 167 -2.81 -5.16 1.59
C PRO A 167 -2.29 -3.84 1.05
N ALA A 168 -2.64 -3.55 -0.20
CA ALA A 168 -2.44 -2.25 -0.80
C ALA A 168 -3.62 -1.96 -1.72
N THR A 169 -4.11 -0.73 -1.69
CA THR A 169 -5.20 -0.29 -2.57
C THR A 169 -4.72 0.86 -3.45
N ILE A 170 -4.94 0.74 -4.75
CA ILE A 170 -4.62 1.77 -5.75
C ILE A 170 -5.94 2.29 -6.33
N VAL A 171 -6.07 3.60 -6.40
CA VAL A 171 -7.17 4.25 -7.13
C VAL A 171 -6.61 4.83 -8.42
N LEU A 172 -7.20 4.43 -9.55
CA LEU A 172 -6.90 4.99 -10.87
C LEU A 172 -7.99 5.96 -11.27
N ASP A 173 -7.59 7.07 -11.89
CA ASP A 173 -8.53 8.03 -12.48
C ASP A 173 -9.17 7.50 -13.78
N LYS A 174 -10.11 8.23 -14.33
CA LYS A 174 -10.82 7.88 -15.57
C LYS A 174 -9.92 7.75 -16.81
N GLN A 175 -8.69 8.27 -16.74
CA GLN A 175 -7.66 8.13 -17.76
C GLN A 175 -6.78 6.88 -17.52
N GLY A 176 -6.95 6.19 -16.39
CA GLY A 176 -6.16 5.04 -15.99
C GLY A 176 -4.83 5.39 -15.33
N ARG A 177 -4.65 6.63 -14.84
CA ARG A 177 -3.44 7.09 -14.15
C ARG A 177 -3.61 6.87 -12.64
N VAL A 178 -2.52 6.61 -11.94
CA VAL A 178 -2.56 6.46 -10.48
C VAL A 178 -2.91 7.79 -9.83
N ALA A 179 -4.06 7.84 -9.18
CA ALA A 179 -4.58 8.99 -8.45
C ALA A 179 -4.29 8.92 -6.96
N ALA A 180 -4.41 7.73 -6.38
CA ALA A 180 -4.11 7.54 -4.96
C ALA A 180 -3.61 6.13 -4.64
N ARG A 181 -2.93 6.00 -3.50
CA ARG A 181 -2.44 4.75 -2.93
C ARG A 181 -2.73 4.70 -1.45
N VAL A 182 -3.21 3.55 -0.98
CA VAL A 182 -3.30 3.21 0.44
C VAL A 182 -2.37 2.02 0.67
N LEU A 183 -1.31 2.21 1.46
CA LEU A 183 -0.35 1.15 1.79
C LEU A 183 -0.66 0.62 3.18
N GLY A 184 -1.14 -0.62 3.25
CA GLY A 184 -1.72 -1.23 4.44
C GLY A 184 -3.23 -1.33 4.34
N ALA A 185 -3.85 -1.80 5.43
CA ALA A 185 -5.29 -2.03 5.44
C ALA A 185 -6.09 -0.72 5.39
N VAL A 186 -7.16 -0.74 4.63
CA VAL A 186 -8.24 0.25 4.75
C VAL A 186 -8.96 -0.01 6.08
N ASP A 187 -8.79 0.87 7.06
CA ASP A 187 -9.31 0.71 8.42
C ASP A 187 -10.76 1.19 8.60
N GLY A 188 -11.33 1.75 7.53
CA GLY A 188 -12.71 2.21 7.46
C GLY A 188 -13.10 2.65 6.05
N PRO A 189 -14.39 2.75 5.71
CA PRO A 189 -14.81 3.08 4.36
C PRO A 189 -14.56 4.55 4.00
N GLY A 190 -14.38 5.45 4.96
CA GLY A 190 -14.39 6.90 4.77
C GLY A 190 -13.34 7.39 3.79
N ILE A 191 -12.09 7.03 4.02
CA ILE A 191 -10.95 7.45 3.19
C ILE A 191 -11.10 6.97 1.74
N LEU A 192 -11.35 5.68 1.54
CA LEU A 192 -11.50 5.13 0.19
C LEU A 192 -12.71 5.72 -0.53
N ASN A 193 -13.81 5.94 0.19
CA ASN A 193 -14.98 6.62 -0.34
C ASN A 193 -14.64 8.03 -0.85
N THR A 194 -13.90 8.82 -0.05
CA THR A 194 -13.48 10.17 -0.46
C THR A 194 -12.62 10.11 -1.71
N LEU A 195 -11.60 9.27 -1.74
CA LEU A 195 -10.70 9.11 -2.89
C LEU A 195 -11.47 8.77 -4.18
N VAL A 196 -12.41 7.82 -4.10
CA VAL A 196 -13.24 7.41 -5.26
C VAL A 196 -14.21 8.54 -5.68
N SER A 197 -14.88 9.18 -4.72
CA SER A 197 -15.80 10.30 -4.98
C SER A 197 -15.13 11.48 -5.66
N ASP A 198 -13.92 11.84 -5.21
CA ASP A 198 -13.18 12.98 -5.75
C ASP A 198 -12.74 12.71 -7.19
N GLU A 199 -12.27 11.49 -7.49
CA GLU A 199 -11.94 11.09 -8.87
C GLU A 199 -13.19 11.01 -9.77
N LEU A 200 -14.29 10.48 -9.24
CA LEU A 200 -15.54 10.37 -9.98
C LEU A 200 -16.11 11.74 -10.36
N SER A 201 -16.07 12.70 -9.43
CA SER A 201 -16.58 14.07 -9.61
C SER A 201 -15.62 15.01 -10.32
N GLY A 202 -14.36 14.61 -10.56
CA GLY A 202 -13.32 15.45 -11.12
C GLY A 202 -12.85 16.57 -10.19
N LYS A 203 -13.04 16.41 -8.87
CA LYS A 203 -12.59 17.36 -7.84
C LYS A 203 -11.18 17.09 -7.32
N ALA A 204 -10.56 15.99 -7.77
CA ALA A 204 -9.20 15.66 -7.40
C ALA A 204 -8.24 16.79 -7.81
N SER A 205 -7.53 17.31 -6.84
CA SER A 205 -6.62 18.48 -6.96
C SER A 205 -5.31 18.14 -7.67
#